data_be0c4ceec8f2cb0c60181c5471613bd2
#
_entry.id   be0c4ceec8f2cb0c60181c5471613bd2
#
_cell.length_a   1.000
_cell.length_b   1.000
_cell.length_c   1.000
_cell.angle_alpha   90.00
_cell.angle_beta   90.00
_cell.angle_gamma   90.00
#
_symmetry.space_group_name_H-M   'P 1'
#
loop_
_entity.id
_entity.type
_entity.pdbx_description
1 polymer ?
#
loop_
_entity_poly.entity_id
_entity_poly.type
_entity_poly.pdbx_seq_one_letter_code
_entity_poly.pdbx_strand_id
1 'polypeptide(L)'
;MVELNQKFLDEARSFIGEESSRVDKLFCSGLQDFTPKVGTYDVIWSQWVLGHLTDDHLLKFLKRCQSGLTANGILILKENISGQDREFDELDSSYTRTREELDKVISQSGLNILKCEKQKGFPKGLYDVYMYALQ
;
A
#
# COMPACT_ATOMS: atom_id res chain seq x y z
N MET A 1 0.27 12.30 -2.76
CA MET A 1 0.12 11.58 -1.48
C MET A 1 -1.36 11.41 -1.20
N VAL A 2 -1.77 10.25 -0.67
CA VAL A 2 -3.16 9.93 -0.29
C VAL A 2 -3.18 9.59 1.18
N GLU A 3 -4.09 10.16 1.93
CA GLU A 3 -4.26 9.97 3.36
C GLU A 3 -5.74 10.17 3.72
N LEU A 4 -6.28 9.33 4.61
CA LEU A 4 -7.66 9.42 5.05
C LEU A 4 -7.87 10.57 6.07
N ASN A 5 -6.88 10.81 6.92
CA ASN A 5 -6.96 11.78 7.99
C ASN A 5 -6.53 13.18 7.52
N GLN A 6 -7.48 14.10 7.44
CA GLN A 6 -7.22 15.48 7.01
C GLN A 6 -6.15 16.18 7.85
N LYS A 7 -6.07 15.91 9.17
CA LYS A 7 -5.05 16.52 10.05
C LYS A 7 -3.63 16.18 9.61
N PHE A 8 -3.39 14.93 9.18
CA PHE A 8 -2.07 14.52 8.69
C PHE A 8 -1.74 15.22 7.37
N LEU A 9 -2.72 15.46 6.52
CA LEU A 9 -2.51 16.22 5.29
C LEU A 9 -2.22 17.70 5.56
N ASP A 10 -2.88 18.29 6.53
CA ASP A 10 -2.66 19.69 6.91
C ASP A 10 -1.24 19.93 7.43
N GLU A 11 -0.68 18.95 8.15
CA GLU A 11 0.67 18.98 8.69
C GLU A 11 1.74 18.49 7.71
N ALA A 12 1.35 17.76 6.64
CA ALA A 12 2.26 17.05 5.75
C ALA A 12 3.34 17.93 5.14
N ARG A 13 2.98 19.12 4.64
CA ARG A 13 3.95 20.04 4.01
C ARG A 13 4.96 20.58 5.01
N SER A 14 4.53 20.91 6.22
CA SER A 14 5.40 21.35 7.31
C SER A 14 6.34 20.23 7.75
N PHE A 15 5.83 18.99 7.85
CA PHE A 15 6.63 17.81 8.21
C PHE A 15 7.69 17.48 7.15
N ILE A 16 7.33 17.59 5.86
CA ILE A 16 8.25 17.35 4.73
C ILE A 16 9.32 18.44 4.63
N GLY A 17 9.03 19.66 5.11
CA GLY A 17 9.99 20.76 5.13
C GLY A 17 10.37 21.26 3.73
N GLU A 18 11.66 21.44 3.47
CA GLU A 18 12.19 22.03 2.23
C GLU A 18 11.77 21.28 0.98
N GLU A 19 11.59 19.96 1.06
CA GLU A 19 11.15 19.12 -0.06
C GLU A 19 9.65 19.26 -0.38
N SER A 20 8.89 20.04 0.39
CA SER A 20 7.45 20.20 0.22
C SER A 20 7.04 20.77 -1.14
N SER A 21 7.93 21.54 -1.78
CA SER A 21 7.74 22.07 -3.14
C SER A 21 7.63 20.98 -4.21
N ARG A 22 8.15 19.77 -3.93
CA ARG A 22 8.07 18.60 -4.82
C ARG A 22 6.76 17.83 -4.67
N VAL A 23 5.95 18.16 -3.67
CA VAL A 23 4.64 17.52 -3.46
C VAL A 23 3.60 18.24 -4.33
N ASP A 24 3.18 17.59 -5.41
CA ASP A 24 2.16 18.13 -6.32
C ASP A 24 0.79 18.18 -5.63
N LYS A 25 0.23 17.02 -5.26
CA LYS A 25 -1.15 16.92 -4.75
C LYS A 25 -1.24 16.10 -3.47
N LEU A 26 -2.14 16.55 -2.60
CA LEU A 26 -2.57 15.86 -1.40
C LEU A 26 -4.06 15.50 -1.57
N PHE A 27 -4.40 14.22 -1.36
CA PHE A 27 -5.76 13.71 -1.49
C PHE A 27 -6.24 13.21 -0.14
N CYS A 28 -7.31 13.82 0.40
CA CYS A 28 -8.03 13.27 1.56
C CYS A 28 -9.03 12.24 1.08
N SER A 29 -8.65 10.98 1.11
CA SER A 29 -9.48 9.88 0.58
C SER A 29 -9.04 8.55 1.16
N GLY A 30 -10.03 7.68 1.44
CA GLY A 30 -9.75 6.27 1.70
C GLY A 30 -9.31 5.55 0.42
N LEU A 31 -8.47 4.53 0.58
CA LEU A 31 -7.98 3.75 -0.56
C LEU A 31 -9.09 2.98 -1.30
N GLN A 32 -10.19 2.65 -0.62
CA GLN A 32 -11.35 2.02 -1.25
C GLN A 32 -12.00 2.91 -2.32
N ASP A 33 -11.88 4.24 -2.20
CA ASP A 33 -12.49 5.23 -3.08
C ASP A 33 -11.47 5.90 -4.00
N PHE A 34 -10.20 5.95 -3.61
CA PHE A 34 -9.16 6.62 -4.38
C PHE A 34 -8.87 5.90 -5.69
N THR A 35 -8.82 6.69 -6.77
CA THR A 35 -8.45 6.20 -8.11
C THR A 35 -7.26 7.00 -8.64
N PRO A 36 -6.09 6.37 -8.81
CA PRO A 36 -4.95 7.01 -9.47
C PRO A 36 -5.29 7.43 -10.90
N LYS A 37 -4.74 8.55 -11.35
CA LYS A 37 -4.90 8.99 -12.74
C LYS A 37 -4.24 7.96 -13.68
N VAL A 38 -4.98 7.51 -14.69
CA VAL A 38 -4.55 6.48 -15.64
C VAL A 38 -3.23 6.83 -16.31
N GLY A 39 -2.31 5.86 -16.38
CA GLY A 39 -1.05 5.94 -17.12
C GLY A 39 -0.11 7.06 -16.68
N THR A 40 -0.15 7.45 -15.41
CA THR A 40 0.53 8.67 -14.95
C THR A 40 1.74 8.39 -14.05
N TYR A 41 1.74 7.29 -13.33
CA TYR A 41 2.73 7.08 -12.26
C TYR A 41 3.78 6.04 -12.66
N ASP A 42 5.05 6.40 -12.52
CA ASP A 42 6.17 5.45 -12.68
C ASP A 42 6.33 4.58 -11.44
N VAL A 43 5.98 5.11 -10.27
CA VAL A 43 5.96 4.37 -9.00
C VAL A 43 4.71 4.74 -8.21
N ILE A 44 3.97 3.72 -7.77
CA ILE A 44 2.97 3.84 -6.72
C ILE A 44 3.51 3.12 -5.50
N TRP A 45 3.60 3.81 -4.36
CA TRP A 45 4.11 3.27 -3.11
C TRP A 45 3.00 3.16 -2.07
N SER A 46 2.74 1.96 -1.58
CA SER A 46 1.76 1.68 -0.53
C SER A 46 2.47 1.00 0.65
N GLN A 47 2.32 1.56 1.84
CA GLN A 47 3.00 1.07 3.03
C GLN A 47 2.09 1.13 4.26
N TRP A 48 1.89 -0.03 4.91
CA TRP A 48 1.16 -0.19 6.17
C TRP A 48 -0.26 0.40 6.16
N VAL A 49 -0.95 0.25 5.05
CA VAL A 49 -2.32 0.79 4.86
C VAL A 49 -3.29 -0.25 4.30
N LEU A 50 -2.78 -1.35 3.73
CA LEU A 50 -3.63 -2.34 3.08
C LEU A 50 -4.41 -3.20 4.08
N GLY A 51 -3.99 -3.24 5.33
CA GLY A 51 -4.69 -3.90 6.43
C GLY A 51 -6.10 -3.36 6.66
N HIS A 52 -6.34 -2.08 6.38
CA HIS A 52 -7.65 -1.44 6.53
C HIS A 52 -8.63 -1.76 5.39
N LEU A 53 -8.21 -2.50 4.37
CA LEU A 53 -9.06 -2.91 3.26
C LEU A 53 -9.55 -4.36 3.42
N THR A 54 -10.82 -4.61 3.13
CA THR A 54 -11.29 -5.98 2.88
C THR A 54 -10.60 -6.54 1.63
N ASP A 55 -10.61 -7.86 1.44
CA ASP A 55 -9.96 -8.48 0.27
C ASP A 55 -10.55 -7.97 -1.05
N ASP A 56 -11.86 -7.74 -1.07
CA ASP A 56 -12.59 -7.18 -2.22
C ASP A 56 -12.15 -5.74 -2.54
N HIS A 57 -12.01 -4.90 -1.50
CA HIS A 57 -11.54 -3.53 -1.66
C HIS A 57 -10.06 -3.50 -2.05
N LEU A 58 -9.24 -4.37 -1.48
CA LEU A 58 -7.83 -4.50 -1.83
C LEU A 58 -7.67 -4.91 -3.29
N LEU A 59 -8.40 -5.94 -3.75
CA LEU A 59 -8.38 -6.37 -5.15
C LEU A 59 -8.75 -5.22 -6.10
N LYS A 60 -9.83 -4.49 -5.79
CA LYS A 60 -10.27 -3.34 -6.59
C LYS A 60 -9.23 -2.21 -6.58
N PHE A 61 -8.59 -1.95 -5.43
CA PHE A 61 -7.53 -0.95 -5.32
C PHE A 61 -6.31 -1.32 -6.15
N LEU A 62 -5.83 -2.58 -6.09
CA LEU A 62 -4.71 -3.05 -6.90
C LEU A 62 -4.97 -2.89 -8.41
N LYS A 63 -6.18 -3.23 -8.87
CA LYS A 63 -6.57 -3.03 -10.28
C LYS A 63 -6.57 -1.55 -10.69
N ARG A 64 -7.01 -0.65 -9.81
CA ARG A 64 -6.93 0.79 -10.07
C ARG A 64 -5.49 1.29 -10.09
N CYS A 65 -4.64 0.78 -9.18
CA CYS A 65 -3.20 1.08 -9.20
C CYS A 65 -2.56 0.63 -10.52
N GLN A 66 -2.84 -0.59 -10.97
CA GLN A 66 -2.36 -1.10 -12.27
C GLN A 66 -2.71 -0.15 -13.41
N SER A 67 -3.96 0.31 -13.47
CA SER A 67 -4.40 1.27 -14.49
C SER A 67 -3.70 2.65 -14.37
N GLY A 68 -3.29 3.03 -13.16
CA GLY A 68 -2.59 4.29 -12.89
C GLY A 68 -1.11 4.28 -13.26
N LEU A 69 -0.49 3.10 -13.39
CA LEU A 69 0.91 2.97 -13.74
C LEU A 69 1.17 3.31 -15.22
N THR A 70 2.34 3.88 -15.49
CA THR A 70 2.90 3.96 -16.86
C THR A 70 3.26 2.56 -17.37
N ALA A 71 3.57 2.40 -18.64
CA ALA A 71 3.92 1.12 -19.26
C ALA A 71 5.06 0.36 -18.54
N ASN A 72 5.99 1.09 -17.93
CA ASN A 72 7.11 0.53 -17.16
C ASN A 72 6.98 0.84 -15.66
N GLY A 73 5.82 1.28 -15.22
CA GLY A 73 5.56 1.67 -13.84
C GLY A 73 5.52 0.46 -12.91
N ILE A 74 5.82 0.69 -11.64
CA ILE A 74 5.92 -0.34 -10.60
C ILE A 74 5.05 0.06 -9.40
N LEU A 75 4.24 -0.88 -8.92
CA LEU A 75 3.56 -0.76 -7.64
C LEU A 75 4.41 -1.44 -6.56
N ILE A 76 4.78 -0.67 -5.54
CA ILE A 76 5.47 -1.19 -4.35
C ILE A 76 4.47 -1.32 -3.21
N LEU A 77 4.39 -2.53 -2.64
CA LEU A 77 3.66 -2.79 -1.41
C LEU A 77 4.66 -3.10 -0.30
N LYS A 78 4.48 -2.52 0.87
CA LYS A 78 5.25 -2.83 2.07
C LYS A 78 4.29 -3.04 3.22
N GLU A 79 4.18 -4.29 3.70
CA GLU A 79 3.16 -4.67 4.67
C GLU A 79 3.69 -5.63 5.74
N ASN A 80 3.05 -5.60 6.89
CA ASN A 80 3.17 -6.62 7.92
C ASN A 80 2.54 -7.92 7.43
N ILE A 81 3.19 -9.04 7.74
CA ILE A 81 2.71 -10.38 7.38
C ILE A 81 2.60 -11.23 8.65
N SER A 82 1.45 -11.83 8.86
CA SER A 82 1.25 -12.82 9.92
C SER A 82 1.92 -14.15 9.58
N GLY A 83 2.47 -14.81 10.59
CA GLY A 83 3.24 -16.04 10.43
C GLY A 83 2.37 -17.29 10.27
N GLN A 84 1.12 -17.30 10.71
CA GLN A 84 0.25 -18.48 10.71
C GLN A 84 -1.13 -18.17 10.13
N ASP A 85 -1.92 -17.38 10.84
CA ASP A 85 -3.30 -17.06 10.47
C ASP A 85 -3.47 -15.56 10.30
N ARG A 86 -4.53 -15.16 9.57
CA ARG A 86 -4.96 -13.77 9.51
C ARG A 86 -5.32 -13.29 10.91
N GLU A 87 -4.76 -12.16 11.31
CA GLU A 87 -5.05 -11.53 12.58
C GLU A 87 -5.88 -10.26 12.36
N PHE A 88 -6.85 -10.03 13.22
CA PHE A 88 -7.66 -8.82 13.22
C PHE A 88 -7.35 -8.00 14.47
N ASP A 89 -6.98 -6.74 14.27
CA ASP A 89 -6.80 -5.77 15.35
C ASP A 89 -8.09 -4.95 15.50
N GLU A 90 -8.74 -5.11 16.65
CA GLU A 90 -10.00 -4.39 16.97
C GLU A 90 -9.77 -2.90 17.25
N LEU A 91 -8.56 -2.50 17.65
CA LEU A 91 -8.25 -1.11 18.02
C LEU A 91 -8.25 -0.18 16.81
N ASP A 92 -7.69 -0.65 15.69
CA ASP A 92 -7.60 0.14 14.45
C ASP A 92 -8.41 -0.44 13.29
N SER A 93 -9.13 -1.54 13.55
CA SER A 93 -9.96 -2.24 12.55
C SER A 93 -9.15 -2.68 11.32
N SER A 94 -7.95 -3.20 11.53
CA SER A 94 -7.08 -3.68 10.47
C SER A 94 -6.87 -5.19 10.50
N TYR A 95 -6.51 -5.76 9.36
CA TYR A 95 -6.11 -7.16 9.20
C TYR A 95 -4.62 -7.26 8.91
N THR A 96 -3.91 -8.08 9.68
CA THR A 96 -2.60 -8.56 9.27
C THR A 96 -2.80 -9.90 8.55
N ARG A 97 -2.58 -9.89 7.23
CA ARG A 97 -2.76 -11.06 6.36
C ARG A 97 -1.56 -11.97 6.43
N THR A 98 -1.79 -13.25 6.13
CA THR A 98 -0.68 -14.15 5.80
C THR A 98 -0.12 -13.81 4.42
N ARG A 99 1.09 -14.30 4.14
CA ARG A 99 1.71 -14.13 2.83
C ARG A 99 0.86 -14.76 1.72
N GLU A 100 0.33 -15.96 1.95
CA GLU A 100 -0.48 -16.68 0.98
C GLU A 100 -1.76 -15.94 0.61
N GLU A 101 -2.41 -15.33 1.60
CA GLU A 101 -3.60 -14.51 1.36
C GLU A 101 -3.28 -13.27 0.52
N LEU A 102 -2.19 -12.57 0.84
CA LEU A 102 -1.78 -11.39 0.08
C LEU A 102 -1.38 -11.76 -1.36
N ASP A 103 -0.57 -12.81 -1.52
CA ASP A 103 -0.15 -13.34 -2.84
C ASP A 103 -1.36 -13.74 -3.69
N LYS A 104 -2.38 -14.34 -3.06
CA LYS A 104 -3.65 -14.69 -3.73
C LYS A 104 -4.39 -13.47 -4.26
N VAL A 105 -4.54 -12.42 -3.46
CA VAL A 105 -5.21 -11.18 -3.90
C VAL A 105 -4.40 -10.50 -5.01
N ILE A 106 -3.07 -10.46 -4.89
CA ILE A 106 -2.19 -9.92 -5.93
C ILE A 106 -2.39 -10.68 -7.25
N SER A 107 -2.37 -12.01 -7.21
CA SER A 107 -2.55 -12.82 -8.43
C SER A 107 -3.90 -12.58 -9.12
N GLN A 108 -4.96 -12.35 -8.35
CA GLN A 108 -6.30 -12.06 -8.87
C GLN A 108 -6.41 -10.64 -9.48
N SER A 109 -5.50 -9.75 -9.14
CA SER A 109 -5.50 -8.38 -9.67
C SER A 109 -4.99 -8.28 -11.11
N GLY A 110 -4.25 -9.28 -11.58
CA GLY A 110 -3.56 -9.28 -12.87
C GLY A 110 -2.16 -8.68 -12.82
N LEU A 111 -1.70 -8.24 -11.64
CA LEU A 111 -0.33 -7.80 -11.43
C LEU A 111 0.62 -8.98 -11.26
N ASN A 112 1.81 -8.87 -11.85
CA ASN A 112 2.88 -9.86 -11.71
C ASN A 112 3.82 -9.45 -10.58
N ILE A 113 4.21 -10.40 -9.73
CA ILE A 113 5.23 -10.18 -8.71
C ILE A 113 6.60 -10.25 -9.40
N LEU A 114 7.26 -9.10 -9.58
CA LEU A 114 8.61 -9.01 -10.09
C LEU A 114 9.63 -9.39 -9.02
N LYS A 115 9.37 -8.99 -7.78
CA LYS A 115 10.23 -9.23 -6.63
C LYS A 115 9.43 -9.24 -5.34
N CYS A 116 9.81 -10.11 -4.42
CA CYS A 116 9.29 -10.12 -3.06
C CYS A 116 10.45 -10.37 -2.09
N GLU A 117 10.65 -9.47 -1.14
CA GLU A 117 11.72 -9.59 -0.14
C GLU A 117 11.21 -9.32 1.27
N LYS A 118 11.68 -10.13 2.22
CA LYS A 118 11.50 -9.87 3.64
C LYS A 118 12.50 -8.80 4.09
N GLN A 119 12.02 -7.78 4.78
CA GLN A 119 12.88 -6.74 5.36
C GLN A 119 13.83 -7.35 6.38
N LYS A 120 15.13 -7.08 6.23
CA LYS A 120 16.17 -7.53 7.16
C LYS A 120 16.36 -6.50 8.29
N GLY A 121 16.85 -7.00 9.44
CA GLY A 121 17.20 -6.12 10.57
C GLY A 121 16.01 -5.54 11.34
N PHE A 122 14.81 -6.09 11.16
CA PHE A 122 13.65 -5.67 11.95
C PHE A 122 13.74 -6.21 13.39
N PRO A 123 13.24 -5.47 14.41
CA PRO A 123 13.28 -5.90 15.79
C PRO A 123 12.55 -7.24 15.99
N LYS A 124 13.05 -8.06 16.91
CA LYS A 124 12.38 -9.31 17.29
C LYS A 124 11.05 -9.00 18.00
N GLY A 125 10.05 -9.84 17.80
CA GLY A 125 8.73 -9.72 18.43
C GLY A 125 7.75 -8.83 17.68
N LEU A 126 8.14 -8.24 16.54
CA LEU A 126 7.24 -7.59 15.59
C LEU A 126 6.92 -8.53 14.43
N TYR A 127 5.84 -8.22 13.71
CA TYR A 127 5.53 -8.92 12.46
C TYR A 127 6.67 -8.87 11.47
N ASP A 128 6.77 -9.90 10.66
CA ASP A 128 7.63 -9.88 9.49
C ASP A 128 7.10 -8.84 8.50
N VAL A 129 7.98 -8.02 7.97
CA VAL A 129 7.64 -7.03 6.95
C VAL A 129 8.12 -7.53 5.59
N TYR A 130 7.22 -7.58 4.63
CA TYR A 130 7.56 -7.93 3.25
C TYR A 130 7.35 -6.74 2.32
N MET A 131 8.25 -6.64 1.34
CA MET A 131 8.17 -5.67 0.25
C MET A 131 7.98 -6.41 -1.06
N TYR A 132 6.98 -5.99 -1.82
CA TYR A 132 6.67 -6.49 -3.15
C TYR A 132 6.89 -5.41 -4.19
N ALA A 133 7.49 -5.77 -5.31
CA ALA A 133 7.51 -4.97 -6.54
C ALA A 133 6.61 -5.68 -7.55
N LEU A 134 5.57 -4.98 -8.02
CA LEU A 134 4.52 -5.51 -8.88
C LEU A 134 4.43 -4.71 -10.18
N GLN A 135 4.08 -5.41 -11.28
CA GLN A 135 3.83 -4.79 -12.59
C GLN A 135 2.68 -5.46 -13.32
#